data_6cab2d3505707bd23c75028710d055e3
#
_entry.id   6cab2d3505707bd23c75028710d055e3
#
_cell.length_a   1.000
_cell.length_b   1.000
_cell.length_c   1.000
_cell.angle_alpha   90.00
_cell.angle_beta   90.00
_cell.angle_gamma   90.00
#
_symmetry.space_group_name_H-M   'P 1'
#
loop_
_entity.id
_entity.type
_entity.pdbx_description
1 polymer ?
#
loop_
_entity_poly.entity_id
_entity_poly.type
_entity_poly.pdbx_seq_one_letter_code
_entity_poly.pdbx_strand_id
1 'polypeptide(L)'
;MDIKKSIILNLRWHRRIGLSVFVVMIFLAITGFALNHSPALSLSKINLTSDWLLSWYGVAPQRAEAYAVADNWVYDTGSEQLYFNHQPLGYCPPPLAAVAITDQLIVALCKGSMALLTPQGLLLEAFNQVQGLPANSTGLASIDQRIIVLGEAMAWEFDPELLNLSAVDDLSIINQASILQPATLPPTFNSGDNS
;
A
#
# COMPACT_ATOMS: atom_id res chain seq x y z
N MET A 1 48.38 29.98 38.53
CA MET A 1 47.23 29.87 37.61
C MET A 1 46.33 31.04 37.83
N ASP A 2 46.17 31.90 36.82
CA ASP A 2 45.53 33.23 37.00
C ASP A 2 44.00 33.07 37.18
N ILE A 3 43.53 33.26 38.39
CA ILE A 3 42.09 33.13 38.79
C ILE A 3 41.21 33.98 37.89
N LYS A 4 41.67 35.18 37.49
CA LYS A 4 40.93 36.08 36.60
C LYS A 4 40.67 35.46 35.21
N LYS A 5 41.67 34.73 34.63
CA LYS A 5 41.47 34.07 33.33
C LYS A 5 40.47 32.92 33.42
N SER A 6 40.50 32.17 34.54
CA SER A 6 39.57 31.08 34.78
C SER A 6 38.10 31.57 34.90
N ILE A 7 37.89 32.68 35.59
CA ILE A 7 36.55 33.29 35.74
C ILE A 7 36.00 33.77 34.36
N ILE A 8 36.82 34.46 33.57
CA ILE A 8 36.43 34.96 32.26
C ILE A 8 36.13 33.79 31.29
N LEU A 9 36.91 32.72 31.34
CA LEU A 9 36.69 31.53 30.54
C LEU A 9 35.34 30.86 30.91
N ASN A 10 35.12 30.71 32.21
CA ASN A 10 33.84 30.11 32.71
C ASN A 10 32.59 30.92 32.30
N LEU A 11 32.69 32.24 32.43
CA LEU A 11 31.57 33.15 31.98
C LEU A 11 31.32 33.04 30.47
N ARG A 12 32.36 32.92 29.66
CA ARG A 12 32.20 32.75 28.19
C ARG A 12 31.56 31.40 27.84
N TRP A 13 32.01 30.32 28.52
CA TRP A 13 31.45 28.99 28.33
C TRP A 13 30.01 28.93 28.80
N HIS A 14 29.68 29.48 29.96
CA HIS A 14 28.32 29.53 30.50
C HIS A 14 27.39 30.27 29.56
N ARG A 15 27.81 31.42 28.99
CA ARG A 15 27.00 32.14 27.99
C ARG A 15 26.75 31.34 26.70
N ARG A 16 27.79 30.61 26.22
CA ARG A 16 27.65 29.81 25.00
C ARG A 16 26.73 28.60 25.24
N ILE A 17 26.90 27.89 26.33
CA ILE A 17 26.06 26.77 26.70
C ILE A 17 24.62 27.23 26.93
N GLY A 18 24.43 28.32 27.68
CA GLY A 18 23.09 28.88 27.91
C GLY A 18 22.37 29.26 26.62
N LEU A 19 23.11 29.90 25.66
CA LEU A 19 22.53 30.21 24.36
C LEU A 19 22.16 28.96 23.54
N SER A 20 23.03 27.93 23.57
CA SER A 20 22.75 26.67 22.87
C SER A 20 21.53 25.96 23.45
N VAL A 21 21.42 25.88 24.77
CA VAL A 21 20.26 25.30 25.46
C VAL A 21 18.98 26.07 25.13
N PHE A 22 19.06 27.40 25.10
CA PHE A 22 17.91 28.25 24.75
C PHE A 22 17.41 27.98 23.33
N VAL A 23 18.33 27.86 22.34
CA VAL A 23 17.97 27.52 20.95
C VAL A 23 17.30 26.14 20.88
N VAL A 24 17.84 25.15 21.58
CA VAL A 24 17.23 23.80 21.63
C VAL A 24 15.84 23.86 22.27
N MET A 25 15.65 24.61 23.34
CA MET A 25 14.34 24.78 23.97
C MET A 25 13.30 25.40 23.02
N ILE A 26 13.71 26.45 22.27
CA ILE A 26 12.80 27.04 21.25
C ILE A 26 12.45 26.00 20.20
N PHE A 27 13.41 25.24 19.70
CA PHE A 27 13.15 24.20 18.72
C PHE A 27 12.17 23.14 19.23
N LEU A 28 12.37 22.66 20.46
CA LEU A 28 11.45 21.71 21.10
C LEU A 28 10.05 22.29 21.32
N ALA A 29 9.95 23.56 21.68
CA ALA A 29 8.66 24.24 21.84
C ALA A 29 7.90 24.33 20.51
N ILE A 30 8.58 24.70 19.42
CA ILE A 30 7.99 24.76 18.07
C ILE A 30 7.56 23.37 17.59
N THR A 31 8.41 22.36 17.76
CA THR A 31 8.05 20.99 17.36
C THR A 31 6.90 20.43 18.19
N GLY A 32 6.90 20.66 19.50
CA GLY A 32 5.79 20.28 20.38
C GLY A 32 4.47 20.96 20.00
N PHE A 33 4.52 22.25 19.67
CA PHE A 33 3.36 22.99 19.18
C PHE A 33 2.85 22.40 17.85
N ALA A 34 3.75 22.17 16.88
CA ALA A 34 3.39 21.59 15.58
C ALA A 34 2.76 20.20 15.71
N LEU A 35 3.30 19.33 16.57
CA LEU A 35 2.74 18.01 16.84
C LEU A 35 1.37 18.07 17.51
N ASN A 36 1.20 18.96 18.47
CA ASN A 36 -0.08 19.10 19.18
C ASN A 36 -1.19 19.68 18.27
N HIS A 37 -0.82 20.46 17.26
CA HIS A 37 -1.74 21.08 16.31
C HIS A 37 -1.70 20.40 14.93
N SER A 38 -1.20 19.17 14.85
CA SER A 38 -1.07 18.42 13.60
C SER A 38 -2.36 18.32 12.77
N PRO A 39 -3.57 18.13 13.36
CA PRO A 39 -4.82 18.14 12.58
C PRO A 39 -5.14 19.52 12.00
N ALA A 40 -4.94 20.59 12.78
CA ALA A 40 -5.18 21.95 12.32
C ALA A 40 -4.20 22.41 11.22
N LEU A 41 -2.96 21.92 11.28
CA LEU A 41 -1.91 22.19 10.29
C LEU A 41 -1.97 21.24 9.09
N SER A 42 -2.96 20.31 9.06
CA SER A 42 -3.10 19.29 8.01
C SER A 42 -1.84 18.45 7.78
N LEU A 43 -0.96 18.30 8.79
CA LEU A 43 0.29 17.56 8.68
C LEU A 43 0.06 16.08 8.38
N SER A 44 -1.07 15.53 8.80
CA SER A 44 -1.48 14.14 8.49
C SER A 44 -1.81 13.90 7.02
N LYS A 45 -2.01 14.98 6.24
CA LYS A 45 -2.28 14.91 4.78
C LYS A 45 -1.01 15.08 3.95
N ILE A 46 0.11 15.42 4.57
CA ILE A 46 1.39 15.59 3.87
C ILE A 46 2.02 14.22 3.69
N ASN A 47 1.92 13.68 2.48
CA ASN A 47 2.65 12.47 2.10
C ASN A 47 4.11 12.83 1.85
N LEU A 48 5.01 12.25 2.63
CA LEU A 48 6.45 12.40 2.41
C LEU A 48 6.87 11.52 1.22
N THR A 49 7.06 12.13 0.06
CA THR A 49 7.48 11.47 -1.19
C THR A 49 8.99 11.50 -1.41
N SER A 50 9.76 11.88 -0.42
CA SER A 50 11.22 12.01 -0.54
C SER A 50 11.90 10.65 -0.41
N ASP A 51 12.34 10.07 -1.53
CA ASP A 51 12.94 8.73 -1.63
C ASP A 51 14.13 8.53 -0.68
N TRP A 52 14.98 9.57 -0.48
CA TRP A 52 16.11 9.48 0.43
C TRP A 52 15.68 9.37 1.90
N LEU A 53 14.58 10.05 2.27
CA LEU A 53 14.04 10.03 3.61
C LEU A 53 13.40 8.68 3.91
N LEU A 54 12.59 8.17 2.96
CA LEU A 54 11.96 6.84 3.05
C LEU A 54 13.01 5.74 3.15
N SER A 55 14.07 5.82 2.36
CA SER A 55 15.20 4.88 2.41
C SER A 55 15.93 4.93 3.76
N TRP A 56 16.10 6.12 4.35
CA TRP A 56 16.75 6.25 5.65
C TRP A 56 15.93 5.63 6.79
N TYR A 57 14.59 5.71 6.72
CA TYR A 57 13.71 5.05 7.68
C TYR A 57 13.49 3.55 7.38
N GLY A 58 14.13 3.01 6.35
CA GLY A 58 13.99 1.59 5.97
C GLY A 58 12.65 1.27 5.31
N VAL A 59 11.89 2.29 4.95
CA VAL A 59 10.65 2.16 4.17
C VAL A 59 11.03 2.25 2.70
N ALA A 60 11.41 1.12 2.11
CA ALA A 60 11.54 1.07 0.67
C ALA A 60 10.17 1.35 0.04
N PRO A 61 10.06 2.26 -0.95
CA PRO A 61 8.82 2.40 -1.70
C PRO A 61 8.52 1.04 -2.33
N GLN A 62 7.47 0.39 -1.85
CA GLN A 62 6.98 -0.82 -2.50
C GLN A 62 6.51 -0.39 -3.89
N ARG A 63 6.95 -1.11 -4.91
CA ARG A 63 6.47 -0.84 -6.27
C ARG A 63 4.96 -1.05 -6.24
N ALA A 64 4.24 -0.03 -6.64
CA ALA A 64 2.82 -0.16 -6.89
C ALA A 64 2.62 -1.20 -8.00
N GLU A 65 1.92 -2.28 -7.66
CA GLU A 65 1.51 -3.26 -8.67
C GLU A 65 0.18 -2.78 -9.25
N ALA A 66 0.14 -2.66 -10.57
CA ALA A 66 -1.03 -2.16 -11.28
C ALA A 66 -1.42 -3.11 -12.40
N TYR A 67 -2.71 -3.28 -12.60
CA TYR A 67 -3.29 -4.11 -13.64
C TYR A 67 -4.28 -3.30 -14.46
N ALA A 68 -4.10 -3.35 -15.78
CA ALA A 68 -5.05 -2.75 -16.71
C ALA A 68 -6.26 -3.67 -16.89
N VAL A 69 -7.44 -3.16 -16.63
CA VAL A 69 -8.73 -3.86 -16.68
C VAL A 69 -9.63 -3.13 -17.69
N ALA A 70 -9.58 -3.53 -18.95
CA ALA A 70 -10.16 -2.79 -20.07
C ALA A 70 -9.67 -1.32 -20.07
N ASP A 71 -10.56 -0.33 -19.89
CA ASP A 71 -10.21 1.09 -19.82
C ASP A 71 -9.92 1.57 -18.38
N ASN A 72 -9.89 0.66 -17.41
CA ASN A 72 -9.76 0.96 -16.00
C ASN A 72 -8.45 0.40 -15.42
N TRP A 73 -8.12 0.81 -14.21
CA TRP A 73 -6.93 0.38 -13.50
C TRP A 73 -7.26 -0.11 -12.10
N VAL A 74 -6.75 -1.29 -11.76
CA VAL A 74 -6.73 -1.82 -10.40
C VAL A 74 -5.29 -1.81 -9.93
N TYR A 75 -5.01 -1.15 -8.81
CA TYR A 75 -3.65 -1.02 -8.31
C TYR A 75 -3.60 -0.87 -6.79
N ASP A 76 -2.46 -1.21 -6.21
CA ASP A 76 -2.09 -0.83 -4.86
C ASP A 76 -1.01 0.25 -4.88
N THR A 77 -0.88 1.00 -3.80
CA THR A 77 0.17 2.01 -3.60
C THR A 77 1.20 1.57 -2.58
N GLY A 78 1.18 0.28 -2.18
CA GLY A 78 1.98 -0.23 -1.07
C GLY A 78 1.45 0.18 0.32
N SER A 79 0.30 0.83 0.39
CA SER A 79 -0.30 1.38 1.62
C SER A 79 -1.45 0.55 2.19
N GLU A 80 -1.51 -0.74 1.89
CA GLU A 80 -2.59 -1.65 2.32
C GLU A 80 -3.98 -1.26 1.76
N GLN A 81 -4.03 -0.43 0.73
CA GLN A 81 -5.26 0.04 0.12
C GLN A 81 -5.30 -0.31 -1.36
N LEU A 82 -6.39 -0.94 -1.78
CA LEU A 82 -6.70 -1.19 -3.18
C LEU A 82 -7.41 0.01 -3.79
N TYR A 83 -7.07 0.32 -5.01
CA TYR A 83 -7.69 1.40 -5.79
C TYR A 83 -8.27 0.85 -7.09
N PHE A 84 -9.42 1.40 -7.48
CA PHE A 84 -9.98 1.26 -8.82
C PHE A 84 -10.03 2.66 -9.44
N ASN A 85 -9.22 2.89 -10.45
CA ASN A 85 -8.93 4.22 -10.95
C ASN A 85 -8.45 5.16 -9.82
N HIS A 86 -9.24 6.19 -9.48
CA HIS A 86 -8.93 7.13 -8.39
C HIS A 86 -9.73 6.85 -7.10
N GLN A 87 -10.55 5.80 -7.09
CA GLN A 87 -11.42 5.49 -5.95
C GLN A 87 -10.76 4.46 -5.03
N PRO A 88 -10.60 4.75 -3.75
CA PRO A 88 -10.18 3.76 -2.77
C PRO A 88 -11.31 2.75 -2.55
N LEU A 89 -10.97 1.46 -2.61
CA LEU A 89 -11.95 0.38 -2.49
C LEU A 89 -11.98 -0.23 -1.10
N GLY A 90 -10.83 -0.47 -0.50
CA GLY A 90 -10.76 -1.13 0.79
C GLY A 90 -9.38 -1.68 1.10
N TYR A 91 -9.30 -2.43 2.20
CA TYR A 91 -8.07 -3.02 2.70
C TYR A 91 -7.57 -4.14 1.79
N CYS A 92 -6.35 -4.03 1.35
CA CYS A 92 -5.64 -5.01 0.53
C CYS A 92 -4.18 -5.06 0.99
N PRO A 93 -3.81 -6.05 1.82
CA PRO A 93 -2.41 -6.19 2.22
C PRO A 93 -1.50 -6.37 1.00
N PRO A 94 -0.46 -5.54 0.86
CA PRO A 94 0.45 -5.63 -0.28
C PRO A 94 1.28 -6.93 -0.25
N PRO A 95 1.74 -7.38 -1.42
CA PRO A 95 1.48 -6.85 -2.75
C PRO A 95 0.12 -7.27 -3.32
N LEU A 96 -0.39 -6.49 -4.28
CA LEU A 96 -1.45 -6.93 -5.19
C LEU A 96 -0.84 -8.00 -6.13
N ALA A 97 -1.15 -9.25 -5.87
CA ALA A 97 -0.48 -10.38 -6.51
C ALA A 97 -1.01 -10.66 -7.92
N ALA A 98 -2.31 -10.49 -8.14
CA ALA A 98 -2.96 -10.76 -9.42
C ALA A 98 -4.34 -10.10 -9.51
N VAL A 99 -4.81 -9.91 -10.75
CA VAL A 99 -6.19 -9.52 -11.04
C VAL A 99 -6.72 -10.46 -12.11
N ALA A 100 -7.96 -10.92 -11.95
CA ALA A 100 -8.70 -11.68 -12.96
C ALA A 100 -10.01 -10.97 -13.31
N ILE A 101 -10.45 -11.13 -14.54
CA ILE A 101 -11.63 -10.46 -15.07
C ILE A 101 -12.55 -11.49 -15.71
N THR A 102 -13.84 -11.33 -15.45
CA THR A 102 -14.93 -11.95 -16.19
C THR A 102 -15.89 -10.84 -16.65
N ASP A 103 -16.88 -11.17 -17.45
CA ASP A 103 -17.87 -10.18 -17.91
C ASP A 103 -18.67 -9.54 -16.75
N GLN A 104 -18.74 -10.23 -15.61
CA GLN A 104 -19.57 -9.82 -14.47
C GLN A 104 -18.77 -9.38 -13.26
N LEU A 105 -17.47 -9.75 -13.19
CA LEU A 105 -16.69 -9.62 -11.97
C LEU A 105 -15.23 -9.31 -12.27
N ILE A 106 -14.67 -8.43 -11.46
CA ILE A 106 -13.22 -8.21 -11.35
C ILE A 106 -12.81 -8.76 -9.98
N VAL A 107 -11.77 -9.59 -9.96
CA VAL A 107 -11.23 -10.16 -8.73
C VAL A 107 -9.77 -9.74 -8.58
N ALA A 108 -9.45 -9.15 -7.44
CA ALA A 108 -8.09 -8.74 -7.08
C ALA A 108 -7.58 -9.58 -5.92
N LEU A 109 -6.45 -10.25 -6.11
CA LEU A 109 -5.78 -11.06 -5.09
C LEU A 109 -4.69 -10.24 -4.41
N CYS A 110 -4.86 -10.04 -3.13
CA CYS A 110 -3.90 -9.43 -2.22
C CYS A 110 -3.23 -10.51 -1.36
N LYS A 111 -2.26 -10.12 -0.55
CA LYS A 111 -1.63 -11.07 0.37
C LYS A 111 -2.63 -11.56 1.43
N GLY A 112 -3.14 -12.79 1.25
CA GLY A 112 -4.05 -13.44 2.20
C GLY A 112 -5.50 -12.94 2.16
N SER A 113 -5.87 -12.14 1.16
CA SER A 113 -7.23 -11.70 0.91
C SER A 113 -7.51 -11.53 -0.57
N MET A 114 -8.77 -11.57 -0.95
CA MET A 114 -9.25 -11.41 -2.31
C MET A 114 -10.43 -10.45 -2.30
N ALA A 115 -10.39 -9.43 -3.13
CA ALA A 115 -11.47 -8.46 -3.27
C ALA A 115 -12.27 -8.74 -4.54
N LEU A 116 -13.58 -8.79 -4.41
CA LEU A 116 -14.53 -8.99 -5.50
C LEU A 116 -15.18 -7.65 -5.85
N LEU A 117 -15.08 -7.27 -7.11
CA LEU A 117 -15.54 -5.98 -7.59
C LEU A 117 -16.51 -6.17 -8.78
N THR A 118 -17.46 -5.28 -8.91
CA THR A 118 -18.20 -5.16 -10.17
C THR A 118 -17.30 -4.63 -11.28
N PRO A 119 -17.66 -4.78 -12.56
CA PRO A 119 -16.93 -4.16 -13.67
C PRO A 119 -16.82 -2.63 -13.58
N GLN A 120 -17.69 -1.99 -12.82
CA GLN A 120 -17.69 -0.55 -12.53
C GLN A 120 -16.79 -0.16 -11.33
N GLY A 121 -16.15 -1.15 -10.67
CA GLY A 121 -15.25 -0.92 -9.54
C GLY A 121 -15.96 -0.78 -8.19
N LEU A 122 -17.20 -1.22 -8.05
CA LEU A 122 -17.86 -1.29 -6.75
C LEU A 122 -17.39 -2.55 -6.01
N LEU A 123 -16.88 -2.40 -4.80
CA LEU A 123 -16.52 -3.54 -3.94
C LEU A 123 -17.81 -4.28 -3.52
N LEU A 124 -17.88 -5.55 -3.87
CA LEU A 124 -19.00 -6.44 -3.51
C LEU A 124 -18.70 -7.16 -2.19
N GLU A 125 -17.52 -7.80 -2.11
CA GLU A 125 -17.15 -8.65 -0.99
C GLU A 125 -15.63 -8.70 -0.86
N ALA A 126 -15.14 -8.99 0.34
CA ALA A 126 -13.75 -9.33 0.61
C ALA A 126 -13.67 -10.74 1.16
N PHE A 127 -12.96 -11.61 0.48
CA PHE A 127 -12.78 -13.02 0.83
C PHE A 127 -11.36 -13.24 1.35
N ASN A 128 -11.23 -13.89 2.50
CA ASN A 128 -9.96 -14.06 3.17
C ASN A 128 -9.71 -15.52 3.62
N GLN A 129 -8.57 -15.76 4.26
CA GLN A 129 -8.19 -17.09 4.72
C GLN A 129 -9.17 -17.70 5.74
N VAL A 130 -9.86 -16.88 6.54
CA VAL A 130 -10.87 -17.36 7.50
C VAL A 130 -12.10 -17.91 6.76
N GLN A 131 -12.39 -17.37 5.59
CA GLN A 131 -13.49 -17.81 4.72
C GLN A 131 -13.09 -18.94 3.77
N GLY A 132 -11.81 -19.38 3.78
CA GLY A 132 -11.33 -20.51 3.01
C GLY A 132 -10.35 -20.20 1.88
N LEU A 133 -9.88 -18.94 1.75
CA LEU A 133 -8.82 -18.63 0.78
C LEU A 133 -7.53 -19.36 1.17
N PRO A 134 -6.92 -20.16 0.27
CA PRO A 134 -5.67 -20.82 0.57
C PRO A 134 -4.53 -19.84 0.88
N ALA A 135 -3.78 -20.12 1.94
CA ALA A 135 -2.70 -19.23 2.40
C ALA A 135 -1.56 -19.09 1.38
N ASN A 136 -1.40 -20.06 0.50
CA ASN A 136 -0.39 -20.12 -0.56
C ASN A 136 -0.92 -19.69 -1.94
N SER A 137 -2.01 -18.92 -1.99
CA SER A 137 -2.51 -18.34 -3.23
C SER A 137 -1.51 -17.30 -3.78
N THR A 138 -1.05 -17.51 -5.00
CA THR A 138 0.01 -16.71 -5.64
C THR A 138 -0.44 -15.97 -6.88
N GLY A 139 -1.60 -16.33 -7.46
CA GLY A 139 -2.07 -15.74 -8.69
C GLY A 139 -3.55 -16.00 -8.96
N LEU A 140 -4.05 -15.34 -9.98
CA LEU A 140 -5.39 -15.53 -10.55
C LEU A 140 -5.31 -15.75 -12.04
N ALA A 141 -6.23 -16.54 -12.55
CA ALA A 141 -6.44 -16.73 -13.96
C ALA A 141 -7.93 -16.72 -14.29
N SER A 142 -8.31 -16.36 -15.49
CA SER A 142 -9.67 -16.49 -15.99
C SER A 142 -9.72 -17.46 -17.16
N ILE A 143 -10.72 -18.37 -17.16
CA ILE A 143 -10.94 -19.37 -18.20
C ILE A 143 -12.45 -19.47 -18.41
N ASP A 144 -12.94 -19.19 -19.60
CA ASP A 144 -14.37 -19.30 -19.95
C ASP A 144 -15.29 -18.70 -18.89
N GLN A 145 -15.03 -17.48 -18.46
CA GLN A 145 -15.76 -16.74 -17.42
C GLN A 145 -15.66 -17.34 -16.00
N ARG A 146 -14.80 -18.34 -15.79
CA ARG A 146 -14.50 -18.91 -14.48
C ARG A 146 -13.21 -18.29 -13.94
N ILE A 147 -13.15 -18.13 -12.63
CA ILE A 147 -11.98 -17.58 -11.92
C ILE A 147 -11.25 -18.72 -11.27
N ILE A 148 -9.97 -18.84 -11.57
CA ILE A 148 -9.08 -19.84 -11.01
C ILE A 148 -8.07 -19.17 -10.09
N VAL A 149 -8.04 -19.57 -8.85
CA VAL A 149 -7.02 -19.18 -7.87
C VAL A 149 -5.85 -20.13 -8.00
N LEU A 150 -4.68 -19.59 -8.27
CA LEU A 150 -3.45 -20.34 -8.44
C LEU A 150 -2.65 -20.37 -7.13
N GLY A 151 -2.17 -21.54 -6.75
CA GLY A 151 -1.21 -21.74 -5.69
C GLY A 151 0.07 -22.38 -6.23
N GLU A 152 1.02 -22.70 -5.36
CA GLU A 152 2.32 -23.26 -5.75
C GLU A 152 2.22 -24.65 -6.43
N ALA A 153 1.29 -25.50 -6.00
CA ALA A 153 1.15 -26.87 -6.50
C ALA A 153 -0.29 -27.26 -6.82
N MET A 154 -1.24 -26.41 -6.55
CA MET A 154 -2.67 -26.67 -6.69
C MET A 154 -3.37 -25.44 -7.26
N ALA A 155 -4.52 -25.65 -7.87
CA ALA A 155 -5.41 -24.59 -8.31
C ALA A 155 -6.83 -24.84 -7.80
N TRP A 156 -7.58 -23.78 -7.62
CA TRP A 156 -8.96 -23.82 -7.13
C TRP A 156 -9.84 -22.99 -8.04
N GLU A 157 -10.97 -23.53 -8.42
CA GLU A 157 -12.03 -22.77 -9.07
C GLU A 157 -12.82 -22.02 -8.01
N PHE A 158 -12.97 -20.72 -8.21
CA PHE A 158 -13.73 -19.85 -7.33
C PHE A 158 -15.15 -19.68 -7.85
N ASP A 159 -16.12 -20.04 -7.02
CA ASP A 159 -17.55 -19.78 -7.26
C ASP A 159 -17.95 -18.50 -6.55
N PRO A 160 -18.25 -17.42 -7.31
CA PRO A 160 -18.63 -16.14 -6.71
C PRO A 160 -20.02 -16.11 -6.08
N GLU A 161 -20.92 -17.04 -6.47
CA GLU A 161 -22.28 -17.10 -5.91
C GLU A 161 -22.28 -17.78 -4.54
N LEU A 162 -21.48 -18.83 -4.39
CA LEU A 162 -21.38 -19.59 -3.14
C LEU A 162 -20.25 -19.10 -2.25
N LEU A 163 -19.40 -18.18 -2.74
CA LEU A 163 -18.15 -17.73 -2.08
C LEU A 163 -17.32 -18.93 -1.63
N ASN A 164 -17.13 -19.89 -2.52
CA ASN A 164 -16.47 -21.16 -2.23
C ASN A 164 -15.35 -21.45 -3.23
N LEU A 165 -14.38 -22.22 -2.80
CA LEU A 165 -13.26 -22.70 -3.62
C LEU A 165 -13.34 -24.23 -3.73
N SER A 166 -13.31 -24.74 -4.94
CA SER A 166 -13.22 -26.16 -5.25
C SER A 166 -11.89 -26.49 -5.91
N ALA A 167 -11.24 -27.56 -5.48
CA ALA A 167 -9.96 -27.97 -6.07
C ALA A 167 -10.15 -28.35 -7.55
N VAL A 168 -9.19 -27.94 -8.39
CA VAL A 168 -9.16 -28.29 -9.80
C VAL A 168 -8.26 -29.51 -9.98
N ASP A 169 -8.84 -30.64 -10.41
CA ASP A 169 -8.09 -31.88 -10.61
C ASP A 169 -7.25 -31.88 -11.87
N ASP A 170 -7.72 -31.21 -12.93
CA ASP A 170 -7.02 -31.12 -14.20
C ASP A 170 -6.31 -29.79 -14.39
N LEU A 171 -5.03 -29.76 -14.05
CA LEU A 171 -4.18 -28.57 -14.21
C LEU A 171 -3.88 -28.22 -15.67
N SER A 172 -4.22 -29.07 -16.63
CA SER A 172 -3.98 -28.78 -18.06
C SER A 172 -4.81 -27.60 -18.56
N ILE A 173 -5.93 -27.33 -17.92
CA ILE A 173 -6.79 -26.17 -18.24
C ILE A 173 -6.10 -24.84 -18.00
N ILE A 174 -5.12 -24.79 -17.07
CA ILE A 174 -4.36 -23.57 -16.76
C ILE A 174 -3.56 -23.08 -17.98
N ASN A 175 -3.16 -23.97 -18.88
CA ASN A 175 -2.47 -23.60 -20.11
C ASN A 175 -3.34 -22.78 -21.08
N GLN A 176 -4.66 -22.80 -20.91
CA GLN A 176 -5.62 -22.02 -21.68
C GLN A 176 -6.07 -20.75 -20.95
N ALA A 177 -5.57 -20.56 -19.74
CA ALA A 177 -5.98 -19.48 -18.87
C ALA A 177 -5.43 -18.12 -19.35
N SER A 178 -6.27 -17.11 -19.27
CA SER A 178 -5.85 -15.71 -19.40
C SER A 178 -5.35 -15.22 -18.04
N ILE A 179 -4.06 -14.89 -17.99
CA ILE A 179 -3.42 -14.29 -16.80
C ILE A 179 -3.09 -12.85 -17.14
N LEU A 180 -3.69 -11.91 -16.42
CA LEU A 180 -3.34 -10.50 -16.55
C LEU A 180 -1.93 -10.26 -16.05
N GLN A 181 -1.15 -9.53 -16.85
CA GLN A 181 0.20 -9.14 -16.46
C GLN A 181 0.18 -7.77 -15.77
N PRO A 182 1.03 -7.58 -14.76
CA PRO A 182 1.19 -6.26 -14.17
C PRO A 182 1.70 -5.27 -15.22
N ALA A 183 1.17 -4.06 -15.17
CA ALA A 183 1.47 -3.00 -16.12
C ALA A 183 1.92 -1.74 -15.37
N THR A 184 2.66 -0.88 -16.06
CA THR A 184 3.07 0.40 -15.49
C THR A 184 1.88 1.34 -15.43
N LEU A 185 1.57 1.81 -14.22
CA LEU A 185 0.50 2.77 -14.01
C LEU A 185 0.77 4.08 -14.77
N PRO A 186 -0.20 4.62 -15.51
CA PRO A 186 -0.02 5.88 -16.21
C PRO A 186 0.32 7.03 -15.25
N PRO A 187 1.11 8.03 -15.68
CA PRO A 187 1.54 9.13 -14.82
C PRO A 187 0.37 9.98 -14.27
N THR A 188 -0.77 9.96 -14.93
CA THR A 188 -2.00 10.61 -14.49
C THR A 188 -2.54 10.09 -13.14
N PHE A 189 -2.17 8.87 -12.76
CA PHE A 189 -2.56 8.26 -11.49
C PHE A 189 -1.55 8.54 -10.36
N ASN A 190 -0.33 9.01 -10.69
CA ASN A 190 0.70 9.36 -9.73
C ASN A 190 0.58 10.79 -9.21
N SER A 191 -0.19 11.64 -9.87
CA SER A 191 -0.46 12.99 -9.39
C SER A 191 -1.53 12.90 -8.32
N GLY A 192 -1.12 12.93 -7.04
CA GLY A 192 -2.01 13.15 -5.90
C GLY A 192 -2.62 14.57 -5.93
N ASP A 193 -3.27 14.92 -7.01
CA ASP A 193 -4.07 16.13 -7.14
C ASP A 193 -5.43 15.85 -6.49
N ASN A 194 -5.44 15.96 -5.17
CA ASN A 194 -6.65 16.21 -4.41
C ASN A 194 -6.80 17.74 -4.30
N SER A 195 -7.42 18.35 -5.29
CA SER A 195 -8.06 19.67 -5.14
C SER A 195 -9.25 19.59 -4.19
#